data_44eded8cb5219cff80deb235858f1941
#
_entry.id   44eded8cb5219cff80deb235858f1941
#
_cell.length_a   1.000
_cell.length_b   1.000
_cell.length_c   1.000
_cell.angle_alpha   90.00
_cell.angle_beta   90.00
_cell.angle_gamma   90.00
#
_symmetry.space_group_name_H-M   'P 1'
#
loop_
_entity.id
_entity.type
_entity.pdbx_description
1 polymer ?
#
loop_
_entity_poly.entity_id
_entity_poly.type
_entity_poly.pdbx_seq_one_letter_code
_entity_poly.pdbx_strand_id
1 'polypeptide(L)'
;IRDRGNLFREIAAKRGITVAQQAKLLLTERGIDVEIDYKTCEMISGKDIETEIGVIEGRQPAYMGSFMQNLGKKNIVRIYFQCSIRDQALRFLRREIGEDAYQKGLKNVPNVNYENLESLREEIINLQLDDGHDVIEKFVENQNRDGDDRARYSSLYGFDYGNLSGYDIVVNTSNKEADQVFSEVVNELE
;
A
#
# COMPACT_ATOMS: atom_id res chain seq x y z
N ILE A 1 14.54 0.73 6.18
CA ILE A 1 13.09 0.70 5.86
C ILE A 1 12.36 0.05 7.02
N ARG A 2 11.30 0.67 7.51
CA ARG A 2 10.42 0.13 8.56
C ARG A 2 9.03 -0.10 7.98
N ASP A 3 8.61 -1.36 7.94
CA ASP A 3 7.33 -1.80 7.35
C ASP A 3 6.26 -1.93 8.43
N ARG A 4 5.16 -1.17 8.31
CA ARG A 4 3.98 -1.30 9.19
C ARG A 4 3.28 -2.65 9.08
N GLY A 5 3.37 -3.31 7.93
CA GLY A 5 2.85 -4.67 7.76
C GLY A 5 3.56 -5.66 8.69
N ASN A 6 4.87 -5.49 8.93
CA ASN A 6 5.60 -6.27 9.91
C ASN A 6 5.11 -5.98 11.33
N LEU A 7 4.93 -4.71 11.67
CA LEU A 7 4.38 -4.31 12.97
C LEU A 7 3.00 -4.94 13.22
N PHE A 8 2.14 -4.94 12.21
CA PHE A 8 0.82 -5.58 12.30
C PHE A 8 0.92 -7.09 12.56
N ARG A 9 1.85 -7.77 11.88
CA ARG A 9 2.13 -9.21 12.10
C ARG A 9 2.71 -9.48 13.48
N GLU A 10 3.62 -8.64 13.97
CA GLU A 10 4.19 -8.75 15.32
C GLU A 10 3.14 -8.61 16.42
N ILE A 11 2.21 -7.66 16.28
CA ILE A 11 1.12 -7.48 17.24
C ILE A 11 0.20 -8.70 17.22
N ALA A 12 -0.15 -9.26 16.04
CA ALA A 12 -0.92 -10.49 15.95
C ALA A 12 -0.23 -11.66 16.68
N ALA A 13 1.07 -11.84 16.41
CA ALA A 13 1.87 -12.88 17.05
C ALA A 13 1.92 -12.73 18.59
N LYS A 14 2.12 -11.51 19.09
CA LYS A 14 2.10 -11.22 20.55
C LYS A 14 0.75 -11.53 21.20
N ARG A 15 -0.34 -11.41 20.45
CA ARG A 15 -1.70 -11.72 20.91
C ARG A 15 -2.06 -13.21 20.72
N GLY A 16 -1.19 -14.01 20.11
CA GLY A 16 -1.42 -15.42 19.84
C GLY A 16 -2.55 -15.67 18.81
N ILE A 17 -2.80 -14.72 17.92
CA ILE A 17 -3.85 -14.79 16.90
C ILE A 17 -3.25 -14.67 15.47
N THR A 18 -4.00 -15.14 14.48
CA THR A 18 -3.59 -15.00 13.07
C THR A 18 -3.79 -13.56 12.58
N VAL A 19 -3.08 -13.19 11.51
CA VAL A 19 -3.24 -11.90 10.84
C VAL A 19 -4.69 -11.69 10.37
N ALA A 20 -5.34 -12.75 9.87
CA ALA A 20 -6.74 -12.69 9.45
C ALA A 20 -7.70 -12.46 10.64
N GLN A 21 -7.45 -13.10 11.78
CA GLN A 21 -8.22 -12.85 13.01
C GLN A 21 -8.01 -11.41 13.51
N GLN A 22 -6.79 -10.91 13.49
CA GLN A 22 -6.51 -9.52 13.88
C GLN A 22 -7.19 -8.53 12.94
N ALA A 23 -7.20 -8.77 11.63
CA ALA A 23 -7.90 -7.92 10.67
C ALA A 23 -9.42 -7.86 10.94
N LYS A 24 -10.04 -8.98 11.35
CA LYS A 24 -11.45 -8.98 11.76
C LYS A 24 -11.70 -8.20 13.06
N LEU A 25 -10.77 -8.28 14.02
CA LEU A 25 -10.87 -7.53 15.27
C LEU A 25 -10.81 -6.02 15.08
N LEU A 26 -10.10 -5.53 14.06
CA LEU A 26 -10.06 -4.09 13.72
C LEU A 26 -11.43 -3.49 13.43
N LEU A 27 -12.39 -4.30 12.99
CA LEU A 27 -13.76 -3.82 12.75
C LEU A 27 -14.49 -3.44 14.05
N THR A 28 -14.08 -3.99 15.18
CA THR A 28 -14.73 -3.81 16.49
C THR A 28 -13.81 -3.22 17.56
N GLU A 29 -12.49 -3.43 17.43
CA GLU A 29 -11.49 -3.03 18.43
C GLU A 29 -10.56 -1.92 17.90
N ARG A 30 -10.94 -0.67 18.12
CA ARG A 30 -10.14 0.49 17.72
C ARG A 30 -8.76 0.58 18.41
N GLY A 31 -8.58 -0.10 19.53
CA GLY A 31 -7.34 -0.09 20.29
C GLY A 31 -6.12 -0.62 19.51
N ILE A 32 -6.35 -1.54 18.57
CA ILE A 32 -5.28 -2.09 17.73
C ILE A 32 -4.73 -1.02 16.77
N ASP A 33 -5.61 -0.24 16.13
CA ASP A 33 -5.18 0.86 15.26
C ASP A 33 -4.39 1.90 16.06
N VAL A 34 -4.87 2.28 17.25
CA VAL A 34 -4.20 3.24 18.12
C VAL A 34 -2.81 2.74 18.52
N GLU A 35 -2.64 1.45 18.85
CA GLU A 35 -1.33 0.87 19.17
C GLU A 35 -0.36 0.96 17.98
N ILE A 36 -0.83 0.64 16.77
CA ILE A 36 -0.03 0.70 15.54
C ILE A 36 0.38 2.14 15.24
N ASP A 37 -0.55 3.07 15.42
CA ASP A 37 -0.32 4.49 15.13
C ASP A 37 0.65 5.12 16.12
N TYR A 38 0.49 4.79 17.41
CA TYR A 38 1.45 5.20 18.44
C TYR A 38 2.87 4.73 18.09
N LYS A 39 3.04 3.44 17.77
CA LYS A 39 4.33 2.90 17.34
C LYS A 39 4.85 3.54 16.05
N THR A 40 3.97 3.92 15.13
CA THR A 40 4.38 4.65 13.92
C THR A 40 4.91 6.04 14.29
N CYS A 41 4.25 6.74 15.22
CA CYS A 41 4.76 8.01 15.73
C CYS A 41 6.11 7.85 16.47
N GLU A 42 6.30 6.78 17.25
CA GLU A 42 7.60 6.46 17.86
C GLU A 42 8.69 6.25 16.80
N MET A 43 8.38 5.53 15.70
CA MET A 43 9.30 5.34 14.58
C MET A 43 9.69 6.67 13.93
N ILE A 44 8.73 7.59 13.74
CA ILE A 44 8.98 8.93 13.18
C ILE A 44 9.79 9.80 14.14
N SER A 45 9.57 9.64 15.45
CA SER A 45 10.22 10.42 16.50
C SER A 45 11.62 9.93 16.88
N GLY A 46 11.96 8.69 16.51
CA GLY A 46 13.16 8.00 16.99
C GLY A 46 14.44 8.79 16.76
N LYS A 47 15.30 8.83 17.78
CA LYS A 47 16.59 9.56 17.76
C LYS A 47 17.57 9.05 16.72
N ASP A 48 17.40 7.80 16.30
CA ASP A 48 18.28 7.14 15.33
C ASP A 48 18.11 7.69 13.88
N ILE A 49 17.11 8.57 13.66
CA ILE A 49 16.82 9.19 12.35
C ILE A 49 17.54 10.56 12.20
N GLU A 50 18.21 11.07 13.23
CA GLU A 50 18.87 12.38 13.15
C GLU A 50 20.07 12.41 12.19
N THR A 51 20.64 11.25 11.86
CA THR A 51 21.80 11.11 10.98
C THR A 51 21.53 10.29 9.71
N GLU A 52 20.36 9.65 9.58
CA GLU A 52 20.04 8.77 8.48
C GLU A 52 18.64 9.03 7.93
N ILE A 53 18.42 8.71 6.64
CA ILE A 53 17.11 8.76 6.02
C ILE A 53 16.28 7.56 6.50
N GLY A 54 15.24 7.83 7.27
CA GLY A 54 14.25 6.82 7.68
C GLY A 54 13.12 6.70 6.66
N VAL A 55 12.85 5.50 6.15
CA VAL A 55 11.71 5.21 5.28
C VAL A 55 10.70 4.37 6.04
N ILE A 56 9.45 4.83 6.10
CA ILE A 56 8.32 4.13 6.70
C ILE A 56 7.27 3.91 5.63
N GLU A 57 6.95 2.65 5.34
CA GLU A 57 5.92 2.30 4.35
C GLU A 57 4.62 1.86 4.99
N GLY A 58 3.51 2.09 4.29
CA GLY A 58 2.18 1.67 4.70
C GLY A 58 1.10 2.62 4.19
N ARG A 59 -0.17 2.32 4.51
CA ARG A 59 -1.32 3.12 4.08
C ARG A 59 -1.49 4.44 4.85
N GLN A 60 -1.02 4.50 6.09
CA GLN A 60 -1.29 5.61 7.02
C GLN A 60 -0.06 6.41 7.47
N PRO A 61 1.21 6.04 7.17
CA PRO A 61 2.36 6.79 7.66
C PRO A 61 2.35 8.27 7.29
N ALA A 62 1.78 8.62 6.12
CA ALA A 62 1.67 10.02 5.70
C ALA A 62 0.79 10.85 6.65
N TYR A 63 -0.31 10.28 7.16
CA TYR A 63 -1.16 10.94 8.16
C TYR A 63 -0.41 11.12 9.48
N MET A 64 0.27 10.07 9.95
CA MET A 64 1.11 10.17 11.15
C MET A 64 2.26 11.17 10.95
N GLY A 65 2.84 11.22 9.75
CA GLY A 65 3.82 12.24 9.37
C GLY A 65 3.27 13.65 9.49
N SER A 66 2.06 13.92 8.97
CA SER A 66 1.38 15.22 9.12
C SER A 66 1.10 15.57 10.57
N PHE A 67 0.65 14.59 11.35
CA PHE A 67 0.43 14.77 12.80
C PHE A 67 1.73 15.14 13.52
N MET A 68 2.82 14.44 13.23
CA MET A 68 4.13 14.72 13.82
C MET A 68 4.71 16.06 13.38
N GLN A 69 4.47 16.51 12.13
CA GLN A 69 4.84 17.85 11.67
C GLN A 69 4.10 18.92 12.47
N ASN A 70 2.81 18.73 12.74
CA ASN A 70 2.01 19.64 13.57
C ASN A 70 2.52 19.70 15.03
N LEU A 71 3.18 18.65 15.50
CA LEU A 71 3.87 18.61 16.80
C LEU A 71 5.31 19.18 16.74
N GLY A 72 5.71 19.77 15.61
CA GLY A 72 6.99 20.43 15.44
C GLY A 72 8.14 19.55 14.92
N LYS A 73 7.87 18.27 14.57
CA LYS A 73 8.89 17.43 13.92
C LYS A 73 9.15 17.95 12.49
N LYS A 74 10.41 18.15 12.16
CA LYS A 74 10.86 18.66 10.85
C LYS A 74 11.37 17.52 9.96
N ASN A 75 11.62 17.85 8.70
CA ASN A 75 12.25 16.95 7.72
C ASN A 75 11.45 15.65 7.47
N ILE A 76 10.14 15.77 7.37
CA ILE A 76 9.24 14.69 6.98
C ILE A 76 8.77 14.97 5.55
N VAL A 77 8.96 14.02 4.65
CA VAL A 77 8.43 14.05 3.28
C VAL A 77 7.43 12.89 3.12
N ARG A 78 6.24 13.22 2.65
CA ARG A 78 5.15 12.25 2.44
C ARG A 78 5.04 11.96 0.95
N ILE A 79 5.29 10.72 0.59
CA ILE A 79 5.30 10.28 -0.81
C ILE A 79 4.15 9.31 -1.05
N TYR A 80 3.38 9.55 -2.09
CA TYR A 80 2.33 8.63 -2.56
C TYR A 80 2.74 8.00 -3.89
N PHE A 81 2.69 6.67 -3.94
CA PHE A 81 2.89 5.91 -5.16
C PHE A 81 1.54 5.54 -5.76
N GLN A 82 1.19 6.21 -6.85
CA GLN A 82 -0.01 5.90 -7.62
C GLN A 82 0.30 4.82 -8.66
N CYS A 83 -0.62 3.89 -8.86
CA CYS A 83 -0.50 2.83 -9.87
C CYS A 83 -1.87 2.53 -10.47
N SER A 84 -1.94 2.33 -11.79
CA SER A 84 -3.17 1.87 -12.44
C SER A 84 -3.58 0.51 -11.88
N ILE A 85 -4.89 0.26 -11.81
CA ILE A 85 -5.40 -1.04 -11.32
C ILE A 85 -4.91 -2.21 -12.19
N ARG A 86 -4.75 -1.98 -13.50
CA ARG A 86 -4.16 -2.93 -14.43
C ARG A 86 -2.74 -3.31 -14.02
N ASP A 87 -1.87 -2.33 -13.83
CA ASP A 87 -0.48 -2.60 -13.50
C ASP A 87 -0.31 -3.19 -12.11
N GLN A 88 -1.20 -2.84 -11.16
CA GLN A 88 -1.26 -3.52 -9.87
C GLN A 88 -1.57 -5.01 -10.05
N ALA A 89 -2.58 -5.36 -10.85
CA ALA A 89 -2.95 -6.74 -11.13
C ALA A 89 -1.83 -7.50 -11.86
N LEU A 90 -1.20 -6.89 -12.86
CA LEU A 90 -0.09 -7.51 -13.57
C LEU A 90 1.13 -7.76 -12.67
N ARG A 91 1.48 -6.80 -11.79
CA ARG A 91 2.53 -6.99 -10.79
C ARG A 91 2.16 -8.07 -9.78
N PHE A 92 0.87 -8.21 -9.46
CA PHE A 92 0.37 -9.28 -8.62
C PHE A 92 0.55 -10.65 -9.30
N LEU A 93 0.23 -10.77 -10.61
CA LEU A 93 0.52 -11.97 -11.40
C LEU A 93 2.01 -12.31 -11.41
N ARG A 94 2.89 -11.32 -11.60
CA ARG A 94 4.34 -11.49 -11.55
C ARG A 94 4.81 -12.10 -10.23
N ARG A 95 4.26 -11.62 -9.13
CA ARG A 95 4.61 -12.09 -7.78
C ARG A 95 4.12 -13.48 -7.47
N GLU A 96 2.89 -13.83 -7.87
CA GLU A 96 2.23 -15.07 -7.48
C GLU A 96 2.52 -16.22 -8.47
N ILE A 97 2.64 -15.94 -9.78
CA ILE A 97 2.84 -16.93 -10.84
C ILE A 97 4.26 -16.84 -11.41
N GLY A 98 4.74 -15.63 -11.70
CA GLY A 98 6.08 -15.42 -12.24
C GLY A 98 6.14 -14.47 -13.45
N GLU A 99 7.36 -14.31 -13.97
CA GLU A 99 7.67 -13.35 -15.03
C GLU A 99 6.91 -13.65 -16.35
N ASP A 100 6.77 -14.92 -16.74
CA ASP A 100 6.09 -15.30 -17.98
C ASP A 100 4.61 -14.89 -17.97
N ALA A 101 3.93 -15.03 -16.83
CA ALA A 101 2.55 -14.58 -16.66
C ALA A 101 2.44 -13.05 -16.75
N TYR A 102 3.40 -12.32 -16.18
CA TYR A 102 3.49 -10.87 -16.29
C TYR A 102 3.65 -10.42 -17.73
N GLN A 103 4.60 -11.01 -18.47
CA GLN A 103 4.86 -10.67 -19.88
C GLN A 103 3.65 -11.00 -20.77
N LYS A 104 2.97 -12.12 -20.51
CA LYS A 104 1.72 -12.46 -21.19
C LYS A 104 0.63 -11.44 -20.90
N GLY A 105 0.51 -10.99 -19.65
CA GLY A 105 -0.41 -9.95 -19.25
C GLY A 105 -0.10 -8.59 -19.89
N LEU A 106 1.15 -8.15 -19.90
CA LEU A 106 1.57 -6.90 -20.55
C LEU A 106 1.17 -6.85 -22.03
N LYS A 107 1.29 -7.98 -22.73
CA LYS A 107 1.01 -8.10 -24.17
C LYS A 107 -0.49 -8.13 -24.48
N ASN A 108 -1.30 -8.77 -23.64
CA ASN A 108 -2.68 -9.14 -24.01
C ASN A 108 -3.75 -8.40 -23.19
N VAL A 109 -3.46 -7.92 -21.99
CA VAL A 109 -4.40 -7.11 -21.21
C VAL A 109 -4.32 -5.66 -21.68
N PRO A 110 -5.42 -5.07 -22.18
CA PRO A 110 -5.42 -3.71 -22.71
C PRO A 110 -4.89 -2.68 -21.70
N ASN A 111 -4.07 -1.72 -22.17
CA ASN A 111 -3.59 -0.61 -21.36
C ASN A 111 -4.60 0.53 -21.37
N VAL A 112 -5.71 0.33 -20.68
CA VAL A 112 -6.82 1.28 -20.54
C VAL A 112 -7.11 1.55 -19.06
N ASN A 113 -7.86 2.60 -18.79
CA ASN A 113 -8.37 2.84 -17.46
C ASN A 113 -9.59 1.94 -17.21
N TYR A 114 -9.45 0.96 -16.33
CA TYR A 114 -10.55 0.07 -15.95
C TYR A 114 -11.44 0.76 -14.93
N GLU A 115 -12.71 0.93 -15.26
CA GLU A 115 -13.69 1.56 -14.38
C GLU A 115 -14.12 0.66 -13.23
N ASN A 116 -14.00 -0.66 -13.42
CA ASN A 116 -14.33 -1.66 -12.39
C ASN A 116 -13.37 -2.87 -12.46
N LEU A 117 -13.32 -3.60 -11.36
CA LEU A 117 -12.47 -4.78 -11.22
C LEU A 117 -12.94 -5.96 -12.09
N GLU A 118 -14.23 -6.04 -12.40
CA GLU A 118 -14.79 -7.18 -13.12
C GLU A 118 -14.28 -7.26 -14.56
N SER A 119 -14.24 -6.11 -15.26
CA SER A 119 -13.69 -6.07 -16.62
C SER A 119 -12.22 -6.48 -16.65
N LEU A 120 -11.41 -6.05 -15.67
CA LEU A 120 -10.01 -6.46 -15.57
C LEU A 120 -9.87 -7.95 -15.22
N ARG A 121 -10.74 -8.45 -14.36
CA ARG A 121 -10.81 -9.86 -13.97
C ARG A 121 -11.04 -10.75 -15.19
N GLU A 122 -12.03 -10.41 -16.03
CA GLU A 122 -12.32 -11.12 -17.26
C GLU A 122 -11.12 -11.17 -18.20
N GLU A 123 -10.42 -10.03 -18.40
CA GLU A 123 -9.22 -9.97 -19.24
C GLU A 123 -8.10 -10.90 -18.73
N ILE A 124 -7.90 -10.96 -17.40
CA ILE A 124 -6.87 -11.83 -16.81
C ILE A 124 -7.26 -13.31 -16.92
N ILE A 125 -8.53 -13.66 -16.72
CA ILE A 125 -9.02 -15.04 -16.89
C ILE A 125 -8.82 -15.48 -18.36
N ASN A 126 -9.07 -14.60 -19.32
CA ASN A 126 -8.90 -14.88 -20.75
C ASN A 126 -7.42 -15.12 -21.14
N LEU A 127 -6.46 -14.79 -20.30
CA LEU A 127 -5.06 -15.17 -20.50
C LEU A 127 -4.82 -16.67 -20.40
N GLN A 128 -5.74 -17.46 -19.82
CA GLN A 128 -5.61 -18.89 -19.63
C GLN A 128 -4.25 -19.26 -18.99
N LEU A 129 -3.95 -18.64 -17.87
CA LEU A 129 -2.78 -18.94 -17.05
C LEU A 129 -3.12 -20.09 -16.08
N ASP A 130 -2.16 -20.97 -15.83
CA ASP A 130 -2.24 -21.89 -14.70
C ASP A 130 -2.37 -21.07 -13.43
N ASP A 131 -3.29 -21.42 -12.54
CA ASP A 131 -3.62 -20.67 -11.31
C ASP A 131 -4.12 -19.21 -11.53
N GLY A 132 -4.26 -18.74 -12.78
CA GLY A 132 -4.64 -17.36 -13.09
C GLY A 132 -5.96 -16.93 -12.47
N HIS A 133 -6.94 -17.86 -12.43
CA HIS A 133 -8.24 -17.62 -11.78
C HIS A 133 -8.08 -17.37 -10.28
N ASP A 134 -7.37 -18.24 -9.57
CA ASP A 134 -7.20 -18.12 -8.12
C ASP A 134 -6.40 -16.86 -7.74
N VAL A 135 -5.43 -16.50 -8.57
CA VAL A 135 -4.60 -15.32 -8.34
C VAL A 135 -5.41 -14.03 -8.54
N ILE A 136 -6.26 -13.96 -9.56
CA ILE A 136 -7.08 -12.75 -9.75
C ILE A 136 -8.15 -12.61 -8.67
N GLU A 137 -8.73 -13.70 -8.18
CA GLU A 137 -9.66 -13.65 -7.04
C GLU A 137 -8.97 -13.10 -5.79
N LYS A 138 -7.76 -13.55 -5.46
CA LYS A 138 -6.96 -13.01 -4.36
C LYS A 138 -6.63 -11.52 -4.56
N PHE A 139 -6.40 -11.11 -5.79
CA PHE A 139 -6.19 -9.69 -6.10
C PHE A 139 -7.44 -8.86 -5.82
N VAL A 140 -8.62 -9.33 -6.27
CA VAL A 140 -9.92 -8.67 -6.01
C VAL A 140 -10.19 -8.58 -4.50
N GLU A 141 -9.95 -9.65 -3.75
CA GLU A 141 -10.08 -9.64 -2.28
C GLU A 141 -9.15 -8.59 -1.63
N ASN A 142 -7.92 -8.45 -2.13
CA ASN A 142 -6.99 -7.44 -1.62
C ASN A 142 -7.45 -6.01 -1.94
N GLN A 143 -8.04 -5.77 -3.11
CA GLN A 143 -8.60 -4.46 -3.47
C GLN A 143 -9.82 -4.12 -2.61
N ASN A 144 -10.71 -5.08 -2.35
CA ASN A 144 -11.85 -4.89 -1.45
C ASN A 144 -11.39 -4.54 -0.04
N ARG A 145 -10.38 -5.25 0.49
CA ARG A 145 -9.79 -4.95 1.79
C ARG A 145 -9.15 -3.56 1.82
N ASP A 146 -8.56 -3.11 0.73
CA ASP A 146 -8.01 -1.74 0.65
C ASP A 146 -9.11 -0.70 0.76
N GLY A 147 -10.25 -0.92 0.11
CA GLY A 147 -11.45 -0.10 0.25
C GLY A 147 -11.99 -0.05 1.68
N ASP A 148 -12.07 -1.20 2.36
CA ASP A 148 -12.50 -1.31 3.75
C ASP A 148 -11.55 -0.53 4.69
N ASP A 149 -10.25 -0.67 4.51
CA ASP A 149 -9.24 0.07 5.28
C ASP A 149 -9.37 1.59 5.05
N ARG A 150 -9.61 2.01 3.81
CA ARG A 150 -9.83 3.43 3.47
C ARG A 150 -11.06 4.00 4.18
N ALA A 151 -12.18 3.28 4.13
CA ALA A 151 -13.41 3.65 4.82
C ALA A 151 -13.21 3.72 6.34
N ARG A 152 -12.49 2.76 6.90
CA ARG A 152 -12.17 2.69 8.32
C ARG A 152 -11.30 3.88 8.76
N TYR A 153 -10.23 4.21 8.06
CA TYR A 153 -9.38 5.36 8.38
C TYR A 153 -10.10 6.69 8.21
N SER A 154 -10.94 6.81 7.19
CA SER A 154 -11.81 7.97 7.04
C SER A 154 -12.74 8.15 8.23
N SER A 155 -13.34 7.06 8.73
CA SER A 155 -14.22 7.08 9.90
C SER A 155 -13.47 7.37 11.22
N LEU A 156 -12.25 6.84 11.39
CA LEU A 156 -11.48 6.98 12.62
C LEU A 156 -10.82 8.35 12.77
N TYR A 157 -10.29 8.89 11.66
CA TYR A 157 -9.38 10.02 11.67
C TYR A 157 -9.83 11.18 10.78
N GLY A 158 -10.93 11.01 10.03
CA GLY A 158 -11.31 11.96 8.97
C GLY A 158 -10.28 12.02 7.84
N PHE A 159 -9.41 11.01 7.72
CA PHE A 159 -8.31 10.96 6.77
C PHE A 159 -8.59 9.95 5.65
N ASP A 160 -8.56 10.44 4.42
CA ASP A 160 -8.59 9.62 3.22
C ASP A 160 -7.18 9.57 2.61
N TYR A 161 -6.50 8.43 2.72
CA TYR A 161 -5.15 8.27 2.14
C TYR A 161 -5.14 8.27 0.61
N GLY A 162 -6.28 8.18 -0.05
CA GLY A 162 -6.42 8.40 -1.49
C GLY A 162 -6.56 9.87 -1.88
N ASN A 163 -6.65 10.78 -0.90
CA ASN A 163 -6.63 12.22 -1.17
C ASN A 163 -5.18 12.69 -1.39
N LEU A 164 -4.81 12.94 -2.64
CA LEU A 164 -3.44 13.27 -3.04
C LEU A 164 -2.95 14.61 -2.49
N SER A 165 -3.85 15.53 -2.11
CA SER A 165 -3.44 16.81 -1.51
C SER A 165 -2.75 16.68 -0.15
N GLY A 166 -2.82 15.53 0.47
CA GLY A 166 -2.16 15.21 1.73
C GLY A 166 -0.69 14.81 1.60
N TYR A 167 -0.14 14.75 0.38
CA TYR A 167 1.22 14.29 0.11
C TYR A 167 2.08 15.41 -0.48
N ASP A 168 3.37 15.37 -0.18
CA ASP A 168 4.34 16.34 -0.69
C ASP A 168 4.79 15.96 -2.11
N ILE A 169 4.91 14.65 -2.38
CA ILE A 169 5.30 14.08 -3.67
C ILE A 169 4.28 13.00 -4.07
N VAL A 170 3.84 13.01 -5.33
CA VAL A 170 2.98 11.97 -5.92
C VAL A 170 3.67 11.40 -7.15
N VAL A 171 4.05 10.13 -7.10
CA VAL A 171 4.73 9.44 -8.20
C VAL A 171 3.80 8.43 -8.85
N ASN A 172 3.54 8.59 -10.14
CA ASN A 172 2.83 7.57 -10.91
C ASN A 172 3.81 6.46 -11.32
N THR A 173 3.57 5.26 -10.80
CA THR A 173 4.41 4.08 -11.06
C THR A 173 3.90 3.20 -12.18
N SER A 174 2.78 3.56 -12.84
CA SER A 174 2.21 2.79 -13.95
C SER A 174 3.19 2.74 -15.12
N ASN A 175 3.33 1.57 -15.73
CA ASN A 175 4.24 1.32 -16.86
C ASN A 175 5.72 1.68 -16.57
N LYS A 176 6.15 1.69 -15.32
CA LYS A 176 7.53 1.98 -14.91
C LYS A 176 8.14 0.82 -14.16
N GLU A 177 9.41 0.57 -14.40
CA GLU A 177 10.23 -0.32 -13.59
C GLU A 177 10.73 0.40 -12.33
N ALA A 178 11.19 -0.37 -11.34
CA ALA A 178 11.59 0.15 -10.04
C ALA A 178 12.68 1.24 -10.11
N ASP A 179 13.67 1.09 -10.99
CA ASP A 179 14.76 2.06 -11.16
C ASP A 179 14.28 3.40 -11.72
N GLN A 180 13.27 3.38 -12.60
CA GLN A 180 12.65 4.59 -13.14
C GLN A 180 11.88 5.34 -12.04
N VAL A 181 11.11 4.59 -11.23
CA VAL A 181 10.39 5.16 -10.07
C VAL A 181 11.36 5.74 -9.05
N PHE A 182 12.45 5.02 -8.75
CA PHE A 182 13.48 5.50 -7.84
C PHE A 182 14.13 6.80 -8.31
N SER A 183 14.51 6.86 -9.59
CA SER A 183 15.12 8.07 -10.18
C SER A 183 14.17 9.27 -10.11
N GLU A 184 12.86 9.06 -10.36
CA GLU A 184 11.85 10.11 -10.26
C GLU A 184 11.72 10.63 -8.82
N VAL A 185 11.66 9.74 -7.83
CA VAL A 185 11.63 10.13 -6.42
C VAL A 185 12.85 10.94 -6.02
N VAL A 186 14.05 10.51 -6.43
CA VAL A 186 15.29 11.24 -6.11
C VAL A 186 15.26 12.65 -6.71
N ASN A 187 14.85 12.79 -7.97
CA ASN A 187 14.76 14.10 -8.63
C ASN A 187 13.75 15.05 -7.96
N GLU A 188 12.66 14.51 -7.39
CA GLU A 188 11.67 15.32 -6.67
C GLU A 188 12.12 15.71 -5.24
N LEU A 189 13.14 15.05 -4.72
CA LEU A 189 13.71 15.34 -3.39
C LEU A 189 14.87 16.35 -3.43
N GLU A 190 15.45 16.60 -4.60
CA GLU A 190 16.51 17.60 -4.83
C GLU A 190 15.95 19.01 -5.02
#